data_ed5f9bd6dd7a1cd7ca7cbc68e4f31dce
#
_entry.id   ed5f9bd6dd7a1cd7ca7cbc68e4f31dce
#
_cell.length_a   1.000
_cell.length_b   1.000
_cell.length_c   1.000
_cell.angle_alpha   90.00
_cell.angle_beta   90.00
_cell.angle_gamma   90.00
#
_symmetry.space_group_name_H-M   'P 1'
#
loop_
_entity.id
_entity.type
_entity.pdbx_description
1 polymer ?
#
loop_
_entity_poly.entity_id
_entity_poly.type
_entity_poly.pdbx_seq_one_letter_code
_entity_poly.pdbx_strand_id
1 'polypeptide(L)'
;MDKKISIILSTYNEAPFVEQTINEILNNIKNVEIILVDDSSSDGTLEKVKNIGNPNIKIFSRKFRGLASAFLLGLINSSGDIVGWVDSNMKSAAAKLPEMIDQLNNNDIVLLSRYVEGGNDERDKLRSFASRFLNWIYQFALSKEIKDYTSGMFVMKRDVLLMAIPNCFGHGEFFVEFIYKAHKRGVKIYELPFIQPPDLEKRSKTASSLLHFIHLGFHYIGVIFHAHTRRN
;
A
#
# COMPACT_ATOMS: atom_id res chain seq x y z
N MET A 1 -2.07 26.44 6.59
CA MET A 1 -1.48 25.50 7.58
C MET A 1 -0.92 24.32 6.81
N ASP A 2 0.32 23.92 7.10
CA ASP A 2 0.88 22.71 6.49
C ASP A 2 0.07 21.50 6.98
N LYS A 3 -0.51 20.73 6.06
CA LYS A 3 -1.27 19.53 6.39
C LYS A 3 -0.38 18.52 7.12
N LYS A 4 -0.88 17.89 8.16
CA LYS A 4 -0.21 16.78 8.82
C LYS A 4 -0.35 15.52 7.96
N ILE A 5 0.74 14.74 7.86
CA ILE A 5 0.81 13.55 7.03
C ILE A 5 1.10 12.35 7.92
N SER A 6 0.31 11.30 7.78
CA SER A 6 0.56 10.00 8.44
C SER A 6 0.94 8.97 7.38
N ILE A 7 2.13 8.40 7.49
CA ILE A 7 2.56 7.27 6.64
C ILE A 7 2.52 5.99 7.46
N ILE A 8 1.75 5.02 6.98
CA ILE A 8 1.60 3.72 7.61
C ILE A 8 2.54 2.74 6.92
N LEU A 9 3.34 2.04 7.71
CA LEU A 9 4.25 0.97 7.27
C LEU A 9 3.91 -0.30 8.02
N SER A 10 3.66 -1.40 7.29
CA SER A 10 3.62 -2.74 7.91
C SER A 10 4.96 -3.43 7.75
N THR A 11 5.40 -4.12 8.80
CA THR A 11 6.67 -4.85 8.80
C THR A 11 6.49 -6.30 9.23
N TYR A 12 7.22 -7.19 8.58
CA TYR A 12 7.48 -8.56 9.02
C TYR A 12 8.82 -9.02 8.48
N ASN A 13 9.85 -9.04 9.33
CA ASN A 13 11.22 -9.37 8.97
C ASN A 13 11.76 -8.51 7.82
N GLU A 14 11.82 -7.18 8.06
CA GLU A 14 12.26 -6.16 7.10
C GLU A 14 13.54 -5.44 7.56
N ALA A 15 14.30 -6.02 8.49
CA ALA A 15 15.51 -5.41 9.05
C ALA A 15 16.53 -4.90 7.99
N PRO A 16 16.71 -5.53 6.80
CA PRO A 16 17.63 -5.01 5.80
C PRO A 16 17.20 -3.68 5.16
N PHE A 17 15.89 -3.36 5.16
CA PHE A 17 15.33 -2.31 4.31
C PHE A 17 14.60 -1.21 5.07
N VAL A 18 13.99 -1.52 6.22
CA VAL A 18 13.06 -0.65 6.93
C VAL A 18 13.65 0.71 7.29
N GLU A 19 14.90 0.73 7.74
CA GLU A 19 15.60 1.96 8.13
C GLU A 19 15.78 2.93 6.95
N GLN A 20 16.16 2.40 5.78
CA GLN A 20 16.34 3.23 4.58
C GLN A 20 15.02 3.83 4.11
N THR A 21 13.93 3.06 4.18
CA THR A 21 12.58 3.52 3.81
C THR A 21 12.09 4.60 4.77
N ILE A 22 12.27 4.40 6.07
CA ILE A 22 11.90 5.40 7.10
C ILE A 22 12.69 6.70 6.91
N ASN A 23 14.00 6.60 6.75
CA ASN A 23 14.86 7.78 6.56
C ASN A 23 14.49 8.53 5.27
N GLU A 24 14.14 7.83 4.19
CA GLU A 24 13.65 8.45 2.96
C GLU A 24 12.38 9.27 3.21
N ILE A 25 11.43 8.74 3.98
CA ILE A 25 10.20 9.45 4.35
C ILE A 25 10.51 10.68 5.20
N LEU A 26 11.30 10.52 6.26
CA LEU A 26 11.62 11.61 7.22
C LEU A 26 12.40 12.75 6.57
N ASN A 27 13.27 12.44 5.60
CA ASN A 27 14.10 13.44 4.93
C ASN A 27 13.31 14.26 3.89
N ASN A 28 12.28 13.66 3.28
CA ASN A 28 11.58 14.27 2.15
C ASN A 28 10.21 14.87 2.51
N ILE A 29 9.63 14.52 3.68
CA ILE A 29 8.30 14.98 4.06
C ILE A 29 8.35 15.76 5.36
N LYS A 30 7.95 17.02 5.30
CA LYS A 30 7.75 17.85 6.49
C LYS A 30 6.43 17.49 7.18
N ASN A 31 6.35 17.73 8.49
CA ASN A 31 5.15 17.48 9.30
C ASN A 31 4.58 16.06 9.15
N VAL A 32 5.46 15.05 9.11
CA VAL A 32 5.11 13.63 8.97
C VAL A 32 5.15 12.92 10.33
N GLU A 33 4.19 12.03 10.56
CA GLU A 33 4.29 10.93 11.53
C GLU A 33 4.33 9.59 10.77
N ILE A 34 5.11 8.66 11.26
CA ILE A 34 5.18 7.30 10.74
C ILE A 34 4.54 6.36 11.75
N ILE A 35 3.55 5.60 11.29
CA ILE A 35 2.88 4.57 12.08
C ILE A 35 3.39 3.22 11.60
N LEU A 36 4.31 2.62 12.33
CA LEU A 36 4.85 1.32 12.02
C LEU A 36 4.07 0.24 12.76
N VAL A 37 3.53 -0.72 12.01
CA VAL A 37 2.81 -1.87 12.55
C VAL A 37 3.61 -3.14 12.24
N ASP A 38 4.17 -3.74 13.28
CA ASP A 38 5.03 -4.92 13.19
C ASP A 38 4.32 -6.21 13.57
N ASP A 39 4.37 -7.19 12.67
CA ASP A 39 3.73 -8.50 12.79
C ASP A 39 4.66 -9.54 13.43
N SER A 40 5.26 -9.23 14.59
CA SER A 40 6.20 -10.06 15.35
C SER A 40 7.47 -10.43 14.56
N SER A 41 8.17 -9.43 14.06
CA SER A 41 9.50 -9.61 13.44
C SER A 41 10.50 -10.20 14.44
N SER A 42 11.32 -11.14 13.97
CA SER A 42 12.36 -11.79 14.74
C SER A 42 13.79 -11.54 14.25
N ASP A 43 13.94 -10.70 13.21
CA ASP A 43 15.20 -10.44 12.53
C ASP A 43 15.91 -9.14 12.97
N GLY A 44 15.40 -8.48 14.02
CA GLY A 44 15.93 -7.20 14.48
C GLY A 44 15.26 -5.96 13.85
N THR A 45 14.18 -6.12 13.08
CA THR A 45 13.43 -5.01 12.47
C THR A 45 13.07 -3.94 13.50
N LEU A 46 12.42 -4.33 14.61
CA LEU A 46 11.98 -3.38 15.65
C LEU A 46 13.14 -2.67 16.33
N GLU A 47 14.26 -3.35 16.57
CA GLU A 47 15.46 -2.74 17.17
C GLU A 47 16.01 -1.66 16.26
N LYS A 48 16.13 -1.91 14.96
CA LYS A 48 16.57 -0.90 13.98
C LYS A 48 15.67 0.33 13.98
N VAL A 49 14.35 0.13 13.98
CA VAL A 49 13.40 1.26 13.99
C VAL A 49 13.49 2.06 15.29
N LYS A 50 13.60 1.40 16.44
CA LYS A 50 13.80 2.08 17.73
C LYS A 50 15.09 2.89 17.77
N ASN A 51 16.17 2.37 17.19
CA ASN A 51 17.47 3.04 17.15
C ASN A 51 17.49 4.30 16.29
N ILE A 52 16.52 4.51 15.38
CA ILE A 52 16.36 5.80 14.68
C ILE A 52 16.09 6.94 15.67
N GLY A 53 15.42 6.65 16.80
CA GLY A 53 15.22 7.62 17.88
C GLY A 53 14.36 8.83 17.52
N ASN A 54 13.57 8.77 16.45
CA ASN A 54 12.75 9.89 16.00
C ASN A 54 11.38 9.88 16.69
N PRO A 55 10.96 10.96 17.38
CA PRO A 55 9.68 11.00 18.12
C PRO A 55 8.45 10.95 17.23
N ASN A 56 8.58 11.19 15.93
CA ASN A 56 7.48 11.11 14.97
C ASN A 56 7.19 9.67 14.53
N ILE A 57 7.95 8.66 15.02
CA ILE A 57 7.70 7.26 14.73
C ILE A 57 6.93 6.62 15.89
N LYS A 58 5.72 6.14 15.60
CA LYS A 58 4.92 5.36 16.55
C LYS A 58 4.99 3.89 16.15
N ILE A 59 5.32 3.01 17.08
CA ILE A 59 5.51 1.58 16.86
C ILE A 59 4.41 0.79 17.56
N PHE A 60 3.74 -0.06 16.80
CA PHE A 60 2.73 -1.01 17.28
C PHE A 60 3.18 -2.44 16.92
N SER A 61 3.46 -3.26 17.89
CA SER A 61 3.79 -4.67 17.69
C SER A 61 2.59 -5.55 18.03
N ARG A 62 2.32 -6.55 17.20
CA ARG A 62 1.18 -7.47 17.38
C ARG A 62 1.60 -8.92 17.13
N LYS A 63 0.84 -9.87 17.68
CA LYS A 63 1.17 -11.30 17.67
C LYS A 63 0.61 -12.08 16.48
N PHE A 64 -0.08 -11.45 15.55
CA PHE A 64 -0.67 -12.09 14.37
C PHE A 64 -0.33 -11.34 13.11
N ARG A 65 -0.38 -12.02 11.97
CA ARG A 65 -0.04 -11.48 10.66
C ARG A 65 -1.29 -11.09 9.88
N GLY A 66 -1.21 -10.02 9.10
CA GLY A 66 -2.28 -9.64 8.20
C GLY A 66 -2.15 -8.20 7.70
N LEU A 67 -1.95 -8.04 6.41
CA LEU A 67 -1.65 -6.74 5.79
C LEU A 67 -2.82 -5.75 5.97
N ALA A 68 -4.05 -6.17 5.65
CA ALA A 68 -5.24 -5.31 5.77
C ALA A 68 -5.47 -4.86 7.22
N SER A 69 -5.35 -5.76 8.19
CA SER A 69 -5.51 -5.43 9.61
C SER A 69 -4.34 -4.60 10.16
N ALA A 70 -3.13 -4.72 9.58
CA ALA A 70 -2.01 -3.83 9.89
C ALA A 70 -2.30 -2.42 9.44
N PHE A 71 -2.78 -2.26 8.21
CA PHE A 71 -3.20 -0.96 7.69
C PHE A 71 -4.28 -0.33 8.57
N LEU A 72 -5.33 -1.07 8.90
CA LEU A 72 -6.41 -0.57 9.75
C LEU A 72 -5.92 -0.13 11.13
N LEU A 73 -5.04 -0.93 11.78
CA LEU A 73 -4.45 -0.53 13.06
C LEU A 73 -3.64 0.75 12.93
N GLY A 74 -2.85 0.87 11.86
CA GLY A 74 -2.12 2.09 11.55
C GLY A 74 -3.03 3.28 11.30
N LEU A 75 -4.12 3.09 10.57
CA LEU A 75 -5.10 4.12 10.25
C LEU A 75 -5.79 4.66 11.53
N ILE A 76 -6.22 3.78 12.43
CA ILE A 76 -6.87 4.16 13.70
C ILE A 76 -5.92 4.98 14.59
N ASN A 77 -4.62 4.70 14.55
CA ASN A 77 -3.60 5.38 15.36
C ASN A 77 -2.95 6.58 14.65
N SER A 78 -3.38 6.89 13.44
CA SER A 78 -2.91 8.02 12.65
C SER A 78 -3.76 9.27 12.90
N SER A 79 -3.14 10.46 12.81
CA SER A 79 -3.82 11.73 13.06
C SER A 79 -3.64 12.78 11.95
N GLY A 80 -2.98 12.42 10.83
CA GLY A 80 -2.74 13.32 9.71
C GLY A 80 -3.99 13.58 8.87
N ASP A 81 -4.03 14.74 8.23
CA ASP A 81 -5.04 15.10 7.23
C ASP A 81 -4.88 14.30 5.94
N ILE A 82 -3.67 13.84 5.70
CA ILE A 82 -3.28 12.94 4.62
C ILE A 82 -2.82 11.62 5.24
N VAL A 83 -3.27 10.50 4.67
CA VAL A 83 -2.86 9.16 5.05
C VAL A 83 -2.21 8.48 3.86
N GLY A 84 -1.01 7.92 4.07
CA GLY A 84 -0.30 7.14 3.06
C GLY A 84 -0.01 5.73 3.54
N TRP A 85 0.11 4.83 2.58
CA TRP A 85 0.57 3.46 2.76
C TRP A 85 1.69 3.16 1.76
N VAL A 86 2.81 2.70 2.26
CA VAL A 86 3.98 2.31 1.46
C VAL A 86 4.56 1.02 2.03
N ASP A 87 5.07 0.15 1.17
CA ASP A 87 5.79 -1.05 1.61
C ASP A 87 7.09 -0.67 2.33
N SER A 88 7.32 -1.26 3.49
CA SER A 88 8.46 -0.95 4.36
C SER A 88 9.84 -1.31 3.77
N ASN A 89 9.87 -2.09 2.71
CA ASN A 89 11.08 -2.46 1.96
C ASN A 89 11.22 -1.72 0.61
N MET A 90 10.43 -0.66 0.39
CA MET A 90 10.39 0.02 -0.90
C MET A 90 10.76 1.50 -0.80
N LYS A 91 12.07 1.75 -0.63
CA LYS A 91 12.63 3.11 -0.62
C LYS A 91 12.25 3.91 -1.86
N SER A 92 12.22 3.29 -3.05
CA SER A 92 11.87 3.96 -4.31
C SER A 92 10.43 4.48 -4.32
N ALA A 93 9.49 3.77 -3.67
CA ALA A 93 8.11 4.25 -3.50
C ALA A 93 8.04 5.38 -2.46
N ALA A 94 8.81 5.27 -1.35
CA ALA A 94 8.92 6.33 -0.36
C ALA A 94 9.44 7.64 -0.96
N ALA A 95 10.40 7.57 -1.90
CA ALA A 95 10.93 8.72 -2.63
C ALA A 95 9.88 9.41 -3.53
N LYS A 96 8.79 8.72 -3.91
CA LYS A 96 7.69 9.30 -4.68
C LYS A 96 6.64 10.01 -3.83
N LEU A 97 6.66 9.87 -2.52
CA LEU A 97 5.65 10.44 -1.63
C LEU A 97 5.49 11.96 -1.78
N PRO A 98 6.54 12.81 -1.91
CA PRO A 98 6.35 14.25 -2.13
C PRO A 98 5.52 14.55 -3.38
N GLU A 99 5.82 13.88 -4.50
CA GLU A 99 5.09 14.03 -5.75
C GLU A 99 3.63 13.55 -5.62
N MET A 100 3.41 12.41 -4.94
CA MET A 100 2.07 11.90 -4.67
C MET A 100 1.24 12.87 -3.82
N ILE A 101 1.85 13.46 -2.79
CA ILE A 101 1.20 14.42 -1.89
C ILE A 101 0.82 15.70 -2.64
N ASP A 102 1.69 16.18 -3.53
CA ASP A 102 1.40 17.36 -4.37
C ASP A 102 0.20 17.11 -5.28
N GLN A 103 0.09 15.92 -5.87
CA GLN A 103 -1.04 15.53 -6.72
C GLN A 103 -2.39 15.51 -5.96
N LEU A 104 -2.39 15.42 -4.63
CA LEU A 104 -3.62 15.53 -3.83
C LEU A 104 -4.24 16.93 -3.84
N ASN A 105 -3.57 17.95 -4.37
CA ASN A 105 -4.18 19.27 -4.57
C ASN A 105 -5.39 19.19 -5.53
N ASN A 106 -5.34 18.31 -6.51
CA ASN A 106 -6.39 18.15 -7.53
C ASN A 106 -7.16 16.82 -7.43
N ASN A 107 -6.66 15.88 -6.62
CA ASN A 107 -7.18 14.52 -6.49
C ASN A 107 -7.45 14.19 -5.01
N ASP A 108 -8.15 13.10 -4.75
CA ASP A 108 -8.48 12.65 -3.40
C ASP A 108 -7.66 11.43 -2.99
N ILE A 109 -7.31 10.59 -3.95
CA ILE A 109 -6.37 9.47 -3.82
C ILE A 109 -5.34 9.58 -4.93
N VAL A 110 -4.07 9.32 -4.58
CA VAL A 110 -2.98 9.12 -5.54
C VAL A 110 -2.34 7.77 -5.25
N LEU A 111 -2.29 6.91 -6.26
CA LEU A 111 -1.62 5.61 -6.14
C LEU A 111 -0.45 5.51 -7.12
N LEU A 112 0.57 4.75 -6.77
CA LEU A 112 1.65 4.40 -7.68
C LEU A 112 1.15 3.35 -8.68
N SER A 113 1.40 3.53 -9.96
CA SER A 113 0.90 2.64 -11.01
C SER A 113 2.01 2.19 -11.95
N ARG A 114 2.07 0.88 -12.16
CA ARG A 114 2.99 0.22 -13.10
C ARG A 114 2.43 0.20 -14.52
N TYR A 115 1.12 0.46 -14.70
CA TYR A 115 0.39 0.16 -15.93
C TYR A 115 -0.21 1.40 -16.61
N VAL A 116 0.18 2.59 -16.16
CA VAL A 116 -0.03 3.86 -16.88
C VAL A 116 1.21 4.21 -17.71
N GLU A 117 1.08 5.15 -18.63
CA GLU A 117 2.21 5.64 -19.42
C GLU A 117 3.35 6.15 -18.52
N GLY A 118 4.59 5.68 -18.77
CA GLY A 118 5.76 5.94 -17.93
C GLY A 118 5.91 4.99 -16.73
N GLY A 119 4.94 4.12 -16.45
CA GLY A 119 5.06 3.05 -15.45
C GLY A 119 5.68 1.78 -16.03
N ASN A 120 6.30 0.96 -15.17
CA ASN A 120 6.86 -0.34 -15.56
C ASN A 120 6.91 -1.31 -14.37
N ASP A 121 6.96 -2.61 -14.67
CA ASP A 121 7.11 -3.69 -13.70
C ASP A 121 8.36 -4.51 -14.03
N GLU A 122 9.46 -4.25 -13.31
CA GLU A 122 10.76 -4.89 -13.53
C GLU A 122 10.97 -6.15 -12.67
N ARG A 123 9.93 -6.60 -11.96
CA ARG A 123 9.97 -7.86 -11.21
C ARG A 123 10.14 -9.05 -12.15
N ASP A 124 10.30 -10.24 -11.58
CA ASP A 124 10.32 -11.49 -12.34
C ASP A 124 9.19 -11.57 -13.38
N LYS A 125 9.49 -12.08 -14.58
CA LYS A 125 8.59 -12.11 -15.73
C LYS A 125 7.26 -12.82 -15.44
N LEU A 126 7.30 -13.93 -14.70
CA LEU A 126 6.08 -14.67 -14.33
C LEU A 126 5.20 -13.85 -13.38
N ARG A 127 5.81 -13.19 -12.41
CA ARG A 127 5.12 -12.36 -11.44
C ARG A 127 4.52 -11.09 -12.07
N SER A 128 5.29 -10.44 -12.95
CA SER A 128 4.83 -9.28 -13.71
C SER A 128 3.67 -9.66 -14.65
N PHE A 129 3.79 -10.78 -15.38
CA PHE A 129 2.71 -11.30 -16.23
C PHE A 129 1.44 -11.60 -15.43
N ALA A 130 1.56 -12.33 -14.32
CA ALA A 130 0.41 -12.69 -13.47
C ALA A 130 -0.28 -11.44 -12.89
N SER A 131 0.50 -10.44 -12.44
CA SER A 131 -0.02 -9.17 -11.94
C SER A 131 -0.74 -8.39 -13.05
N ARG A 132 -0.18 -8.33 -14.25
CA ARG A 132 -0.80 -7.67 -15.42
C ARG A 132 -2.10 -8.36 -15.83
N PHE A 133 -2.10 -9.70 -15.87
CA PHE A 133 -3.30 -10.49 -16.19
C PHE A 133 -4.41 -10.27 -15.17
N LEU A 134 -4.07 -10.25 -13.87
CA LEU A 134 -5.04 -9.99 -12.81
C LEU A 134 -5.63 -8.56 -12.91
N ASN A 135 -4.81 -7.56 -13.21
CA ASN A 135 -5.28 -6.19 -13.43
C ASN A 135 -6.18 -6.10 -14.67
N TRP A 136 -5.90 -6.86 -15.73
CA TRP A 136 -6.79 -6.93 -16.88
C TRP A 136 -8.17 -7.50 -16.50
N ILE A 137 -8.22 -8.55 -15.67
CA ILE A 137 -9.48 -9.09 -15.14
C ILE A 137 -10.24 -8.02 -14.33
N TYR A 138 -9.56 -7.29 -13.45
CA TYR A 138 -10.18 -6.23 -12.65
C TYR A 138 -10.71 -5.09 -13.51
N GLN A 139 -9.96 -4.65 -14.51
CA GLN A 139 -10.40 -3.62 -15.43
C GLN A 139 -11.66 -4.06 -16.20
N PHE A 140 -11.74 -5.32 -16.58
CA PHE A 140 -12.93 -5.87 -17.27
C PHE A 140 -14.13 -5.99 -16.32
N ALA A 141 -13.91 -6.50 -15.10
CA ALA A 141 -14.98 -6.83 -14.15
C ALA A 141 -15.42 -5.62 -13.30
N LEU A 142 -14.56 -4.65 -13.03
CA LEU A 142 -14.82 -3.53 -12.12
C LEU A 142 -14.87 -2.20 -12.86
N SER A 143 -13.72 -1.62 -13.23
CA SER A 143 -13.64 -0.36 -13.99
C SER A 143 -12.37 -0.28 -14.81
N LYS A 144 -12.48 0.15 -16.07
CA LYS A 144 -11.35 0.41 -16.97
C LYS A 144 -10.59 1.69 -16.65
N GLU A 145 -11.13 2.54 -15.81
CA GLU A 145 -10.51 3.83 -15.44
C GLU A 145 -9.32 3.65 -14.50
N ILE A 146 -9.30 2.57 -13.70
CA ILE A 146 -8.17 2.22 -12.84
C ILE A 146 -7.32 1.17 -13.56
N LYS A 147 -6.01 1.43 -13.70
CA LYS A 147 -5.08 0.56 -14.42
C LYS A 147 -4.35 -0.40 -13.48
N ASP A 148 -4.03 0.03 -12.26
CA ASP A 148 -3.27 -0.77 -11.30
C ASP A 148 -4.01 -1.00 -9.97
N TYR A 149 -4.94 -1.94 -9.97
CA TYR A 149 -5.66 -2.39 -8.77
C TYR A 149 -4.78 -3.09 -7.73
N THR A 150 -3.59 -3.55 -8.15
CA THR A 150 -2.69 -4.37 -7.31
C THR A 150 -1.44 -3.62 -6.85
N SER A 151 -1.41 -2.30 -7.02
CA SER A 151 -0.29 -1.47 -6.55
C SER A 151 -0.16 -1.54 -5.02
N GLY A 152 -1.25 -1.25 -4.32
CA GLY A 152 -1.27 -1.20 -2.85
C GLY A 152 -0.57 0.02 -2.24
N MET A 153 0.24 0.75 -2.98
CA MET A 153 0.95 1.94 -2.49
C MET A 153 0.23 3.22 -2.89
N PHE A 154 -0.22 3.99 -1.90
CA PHE A 154 -1.06 5.16 -2.14
C PHE A 154 -0.94 6.21 -1.04
N VAL A 155 -1.39 7.42 -1.35
CA VAL A 155 -1.74 8.47 -0.40
C VAL A 155 -3.17 8.94 -0.66
N MET A 156 -3.87 9.35 0.39
CA MET A 156 -5.23 9.84 0.28
C MET A 156 -5.50 10.99 1.26
N LYS A 157 -6.44 11.86 0.93
CA LYS A 157 -7.06 12.76 1.91
C LYS A 157 -7.83 11.93 2.93
N ARG A 158 -7.76 12.27 4.21
CA ARG A 158 -8.50 11.53 5.27
C ARG A 158 -10.01 11.51 5.04
N ASP A 159 -10.55 12.56 4.45
CA ASP A 159 -12.00 12.68 4.18
C ASP A 159 -12.52 11.62 3.18
N VAL A 160 -11.63 10.95 2.43
CA VAL A 160 -12.00 9.78 1.63
C VAL A 160 -12.65 8.68 2.47
N LEU A 161 -12.29 8.57 3.75
CA LEU A 161 -12.88 7.60 4.68
C LEU A 161 -14.37 7.81 4.93
N LEU A 162 -14.88 9.03 4.71
CA LEU A 162 -16.32 9.32 4.75
C LEU A 162 -17.07 8.72 3.55
N MET A 163 -16.33 8.44 2.46
CA MET A 163 -16.87 7.90 1.23
C MET A 163 -16.61 6.39 1.10
N ALA A 164 -15.42 5.93 1.47
CA ALA A 164 -15.04 4.53 1.35
C ALA A 164 -14.11 4.13 2.51
N ILE A 165 -14.45 3.03 3.18
CA ILE A 165 -13.64 2.48 4.28
C ILE A 165 -13.00 1.19 3.79
N PRO A 166 -11.68 1.02 3.91
CA PRO A 166 -11.00 -0.24 3.60
C PRO A 166 -11.43 -1.33 4.59
N ASN A 167 -11.61 -2.55 4.10
CA ASN A 167 -11.89 -3.68 4.99
C ASN A 167 -10.61 -4.11 5.76
N CYS A 168 -10.79 -4.88 6.84
CA CYS A 168 -9.68 -5.33 7.70
C CYS A 168 -9.24 -6.77 7.42
N PHE A 169 -9.76 -7.41 6.38
CA PHE A 169 -9.49 -8.80 6.05
C PHE A 169 -8.70 -8.92 4.75
N GLY A 170 -7.95 -10.02 4.66
CA GLY A 170 -7.19 -10.36 3.49
C GLY A 170 -5.77 -9.79 3.46
N HIS A 171 -5.11 -9.98 2.34
CA HIS A 171 -3.74 -9.51 2.09
C HIS A 171 -3.77 -8.21 1.28
N GLY A 172 -3.52 -8.26 -0.03
CA GLY A 172 -3.55 -7.10 -0.91
C GLY A 172 -4.92 -6.82 -1.53
N GLU A 173 -5.82 -7.79 -1.48
CA GLU A 173 -7.17 -7.70 -2.03
C GLU A 173 -8.05 -6.64 -1.36
N PHE A 174 -7.77 -6.27 -0.11
CA PHE A 174 -8.48 -5.18 0.56
C PHE A 174 -8.38 -3.86 -0.20
N PHE A 175 -7.22 -3.62 -0.84
CA PHE A 175 -7.00 -2.41 -1.62
C PHE A 175 -7.84 -2.39 -2.89
N VAL A 176 -7.99 -3.53 -3.57
CA VAL A 176 -8.83 -3.65 -4.77
C VAL A 176 -10.28 -3.23 -4.48
N GLU A 177 -10.85 -3.76 -3.39
CA GLU A 177 -12.21 -3.41 -2.98
C GLU A 177 -12.32 -1.95 -2.59
N PHE A 178 -11.37 -1.45 -1.81
CA PHE A 178 -11.33 -0.06 -1.33
C PHE A 178 -11.28 0.93 -2.50
N ILE A 179 -10.33 0.75 -3.42
CA ILE A 179 -10.12 1.68 -4.52
C ILE A 179 -11.31 1.67 -5.50
N TYR A 180 -11.90 0.50 -5.74
CA TYR A 180 -13.10 0.40 -6.56
C TYR A 180 -14.31 1.10 -5.92
N LYS A 181 -14.56 0.88 -4.63
CA LYS A 181 -15.65 1.54 -3.90
C LYS A 181 -15.48 3.06 -3.87
N ALA A 182 -14.26 3.54 -3.63
CA ALA A 182 -13.93 4.95 -3.69
C ALA A 182 -14.26 5.54 -5.07
N HIS A 183 -13.78 4.87 -6.13
CA HIS A 183 -14.06 5.27 -7.52
C HIS A 183 -15.57 5.32 -7.81
N LYS A 184 -16.33 4.29 -7.45
CA LYS A 184 -17.79 4.24 -7.66
C LYS A 184 -18.56 5.35 -6.93
N ARG A 185 -17.98 5.94 -5.89
CA ARG A 185 -18.55 7.04 -5.11
C ARG A 185 -18.03 8.42 -5.56
N GLY A 186 -17.36 8.48 -6.70
CA GLY A 186 -16.90 9.73 -7.31
C GLY A 186 -15.64 10.32 -6.69
N VAL A 187 -14.89 9.54 -5.88
CA VAL A 187 -13.58 9.93 -5.38
C VAL A 187 -12.61 10.08 -6.57
N LYS A 188 -11.93 11.22 -6.66
CA LYS A 188 -10.96 11.48 -7.72
C LYS A 188 -9.66 10.73 -7.45
N ILE A 189 -9.34 9.79 -8.33
CA ILE A 189 -8.16 8.93 -8.22
C ILE A 189 -7.18 9.29 -9.34
N TYR A 190 -5.93 9.52 -8.97
CA TYR A 190 -4.82 9.72 -9.90
C TYR A 190 -3.82 8.58 -9.77
N GLU A 191 -3.38 8.05 -10.91
CA GLU A 191 -2.36 7.02 -10.99
C GLU A 191 -1.03 7.64 -11.41
N LEU A 192 -0.10 7.75 -10.47
CA LEU A 192 1.23 8.28 -10.70
C LEU A 192 2.12 7.18 -11.30
N PRO A 193 2.80 7.41 -12.45
CA PRO A 193 3.69 6.42 -13.04
C PRO A 193 4.80 5.99 -12.09
N PHE A 194 4.99 4.69 -11.95
CA PHE A 194 5.99 4.10 -11.09
C PHE A 194 6.70 2.93 -11.77
N ILE A 195 8.02 2.93 -11.71
CA ILE A 195 8.83 1.80 -12.12
C ILE A 195 9.05 0.93 -10.89
N GLN A 196 8.35 -0.20 -10.84
CA GLN A 196 8.50 -1.18 -9.77
C GLN A 196 9.83 -1.90 -9.94
N PRO A 197 10.78 -1.75 -9.00
CA PRO A 197 12.08 -2.40 -9.12
C PRO A 197 11.98 -3.92 -9.00
N PRO A 198 13.03 -4.65 -9.41
CA PRO A 198 13.13 -6.08 -9.16
C PRO A 198 13.00 -6.40 -7.67
N ASP A 199 12.49 -7.59 -7.35
CA ASP A 199 12.39 -8.05 -5.98
C ASP A 199 13.78 -8.15 -5.33
N LEU A 200 13.99 -7.45 -4.23
CA LEU A 200 15.26 -7.44 -3.49
C LEU A 200 15.54 -8.77 -2.78
N GLU A 201 14.51 -9.54 -2.52
CA GLU A 201 14.60 -10.87 -1.93
C GLU A 201 14.32 -11.94 -2.99
N LYS A 202 15.17 -12.95 -3.08
CA LYS A 202 15.01 -14.09 -4.02
C LYS A 202 13.71 -14.91 -3.77
N ARG A 203 13.01 -14.67 -2.65
CA ARG A 203 11.74 -15.32 -2.30
C ARG A 203 10.73 -14.26 -1.86
N SER A 204 9.67 -14.12 -2.63
CA SER A 204 8.50 -13.33 -2.22
C SER A 204 7.89 -13.93 -0.95
N LYS A 205 7.68 -13.10 0.09
CA LYS A 205 6.96 -13.49 1.31
C LYS A 205 5.48 -13.84 1.03
N THR A 206 4.98 -13.42 -0.12
CA THR A 206 3.58 -13.56 -0.54
C THR A 206 3.31 -14.85 -1.33
N ALA A 207 4.30 -15.42 -2.01
CA ALA A 207 4.12 -16.62 -2.84
C ALA A 207 5.30 -17.59 -2.69
N SER A 208 5.24 -18.45 -1.68
CA SER A 208 6.29 -19.44 -1.40
C SER A 208 6.17 -20.74 -2.23
N SER A 209 5.01 -20.98 -2.89
CA SER A 209 4.77 -22.14 -3.74
C SER A 209 3.69 -21.85 -4.80
N LEU A 210 3.69 -22.64 -5.90
CA LEU A 210 2.68 -22.54 -6.96
C LEU A 210 1.24 -22.72 -6.42
N LEU A 211 1.04 -23.65 -5.47
CA LEU A 211 -0.26 -23.88 -4.83
C LEU A 211 -0.71 -22.66 -4.02
N HIS A 212 0.20 -22.02 -3.31
CA HIS A 212 -0.09 -20.79 -2.56
C HIS A 212 -0.43 -19.64 -3.50
N PHE A 213 0.25 -19.55 -4.65
CA PHE A 213 -0.03 -18.56 -5.68
C PHE A 213 -1.43 -18.74 -6.31
N ILE A 214 -1.84 -20.00 -6.58
CA ILE A 214 -3.19 -20.32 -7.09
C ILE A 214 -4.25 -20.01 -6.03
N HIS A 215 -4.02 -20.40 -4.77
CA HIS A 215 -4.94 -20.10 -3.67
C HIS A 215 -5.13 -18.59 -3.48
N LEU A 216 -4.04 -17.83 -3.51
CA LEU A 216 -4.08 -16.37 -3.47
C LEU A 216 -4.89 -15.80 -4.65
N GLY A 217 -4.70 -16.34 -5.86
CA GLY A 217 -5.45 -15.97 -7.06
C GLY A 217 -6.96 -16.11 -6.90
N PHE A 218 -7.44 -17.17 -6.26
CA PHE A 218 -8.87 -17.35 -5.96
C PHE A 218 -9.40 -16.29 -4.98
N HIS A 219 -8.63 -15.91 -3.96
CA HIS A 219 -9.00 -14.82 -3.05
C HIS A 219 -9.12 -13.49 -3.79
N TYR A 220 -8.16 -13.18 -4.66
CA TYR A 220 -8.17 -11.97 -5.48
C TYR A 220 -9.36 -11.92 -6.46
N ILE A 221 -9.77 -13.07 -7.04
CA ILE A 221 -10.97 -13.13 -7.89
C ILE A 221 -12.25 -13.00 -7.05
N GLY A 222 -12.28 -13.60 -5.86
CA GLY A 222 -13.41 -13.51 -4.93
C GLY A 222 -13.78 -12.07 -4.53
N VAL A 223 -12.81 -11.14 -4.53
CA VAL A 223 -13.06 -9.71 -4.27
C VAL A 223 -14.02 -9.10 -5.29
N ILE A 224 -14.02 -9.55 -6.54
CA ILE A 224 -14.96 -9.05 -7.57
C ILE A 224 -16.41 -9.23 -7.11
N PHE A 225 -16.74 -10.41 -6.55
CA PHE A 225 -18.08 -10.67 -6.02
C PHE A 225 -18.39 -9.80 -4.80
N HIS A 226 -17.43 -9.64 -3.88
CA HIS A 226 -17.60 -8.79 -2.70
C HIS A 226 -17.76 -7.31 -3.06
N ALA A 227 -17.03 -6.82 -4.05
CA ALA A 227 -17.09 -5.45 -4.51
C ALA A 227 -18.48 -5.07 -5.08
N HIS A 228 -19.20 -6.05 -5.69
CA HIS A 228 -20.54 -5.84 -6.27
C HIS A 228 -21.66 -6.09 -5.25
N THR A 229 -21.50 -7.00 -4.29
CA THR A 229 -22.58 -7.46 -3.41
C THR A 229 -22.68 -6.72 -2.09
N ARG A 230 -21.58 -6.22 -1.57
CA ARG A 230 -21.60 -5.40 -0.35
C ARG A 230 -22.00 -3.96 -0.68
N ARG A 231 -23.31 -3.71 -0.63
CA ARG A 231 -23.87 -2.35 -0.50
C ARG A 231 -23.52 -1.85 0.91
N ASN A 232 -22.50 -1.04 1.07
CA ASN A 232 -22.28 -0.18 2.23
C ASN A 232 -22.07 1.23 1.73
#